data_ab188d79d05cc15155e845f38d233f4c
#
_entry.id   ab188d79d05cc15155e845f38d233f4c
#
_cell.length_a   1.000
_cell.length_b   1.000
_cell.length_c   1.000
_cell.angle_alpha   90.00
_cell.angle_beta   90.00
_cell.angle_gamma   90.00
#
_symmetry.space_group_name_H-M   'P 1'
#
loop_
_entity.id
_entity.type
_entity.pdbx_description
1 polymer ?
#
loop_
_entity_poly.entity_id
_entity_poly.type
_entity_poly.pdbx_seq_one_letter_code
_entity_poly.pdbx_strand_id
1 'polypeptide(L)'
;MKTFRALIILFMFRKENDKIHITDRTKVEDKFPTFLLIATVVCLIAVSFIPYKSNAAEGQFYKPEITNGLICMFFFFVGIIRELFRKNTEIVKNAFKEIDYYTIILLTGLFVVIGGIKNAGVIDIIGNAISKIGGSSGSVFIVYTVIVWMSVILSAFIDNIPYTATMLSVIPVIAVNLGIDPKIMYYGLLCGATLGGNLTPIGASANIAGIGILRKEGHEVKATTFMKYGVPFTLAAVITGYLLIWFIWKP
;
A
#
# COMPACT_ATOMS: atom_id res chain seq x y z
N MET A 1 -15.26 10.02 -6.16
CA MET A 1 -14.48 9.53 -4.99
C MET A 1 -13.85 10.64 -4.15
N LYS A 2 -13.10 11.59 -4.74
CA LYS A 2 -12.50 12.71 -3.97
C LYS A 2 -13.55 13.59 -3.27
N THR A 3 -14.67 13.86 -3.91
CA THR A 3 -15.75 14.73 -3.42
C THR A 3 -16.42 14.21 -2.14
N PHE A 4 -16.69 12.91 -2.05
CA PHE A 4 -17.36 12.32 -0.88
C PHE A 4 -16.47 12.33 0.37
N ARG A 5 -15.17 12.05 0.22
CA ARG A 5 -14.19 12.15 1.32
C ARG A 5 -14.00 13.60 1.78
N ALA A 6 -13.94 14.54 0.82
CA ALA A 6 -13.84 15.96 1.13
C ALA A 6 -15.07 16.46 1.89
N LEU A 7 -16.27 16.00 1.54
CA LEU A 7 -17.51 16.33 2.25
C LEU A 7 -17.52 15.84 3.70
N ILE A 8 -17.00 14.62 3.95
CA ILE A 8 -16.89 14.09 5.32
C ILE A 8 -15.93 14.96 6.15
N ILE A 9 -14.75 15.28 5.60
CA ILE A 9 -13.78 16.15 6.28
C ILE A 9 -14.39 17.52 6.55
N LEU A 10 -15.01 18.15 5.55
CA LEU A 10 -15.68 19.44 5.70
C LEU A 10 -16.78 19.40 6.77
N PHE A 11 -17.56 18.33 6.83
CA PHE A 11 -18.58 18.17 7.85
C PHE A 11 -18.00 17.99 9.24
N MET A 12 -16.95 17.19 9.38
CA MET A 12 -16.31 16.90 10.67
C MET A 12 -15.58 18.12 11.23
N PHE A 13 -14.92 18.92 10.38
CA PHE A 13 -14.15 20.10 10.76
C PHE A 13 -14.88 21.42 10.49
N ARG A 14 -16.21 21.40 10.25
CA ARG A 14 -17.00 22.59 9.94
C ARG A 14 -16.97 23.69 11.00
N LYS A 15 -16.59 23.35 12.24
CA LYS A 15 -16.48 24.30 13.36
C LYS A 15 -15.07 24.86 13.54
N GLU A 16 -14.08 24.28 12.87
CA GLU A 16 -12.69 24.72 12.91
C GLU A 16 -12.51 25.81 11.86
N ASN A 17 -12.54 27.07 12.32
CA ASN A 17 -12.40 28.24 11.45
C ASN A 17 -11.04 28.94 11.64
N ASP A 18 -10.11 28.32 12.36
CA ASP A 18 -8.81 28.90 12.61
C ASP A 18 -8.00 29.02 11.30
N LYS A 19 -7.60 30.26 11.00
CA LYS A 19 -6.74 30.51 9.85
C LYS A 19 -5.34 30.05 10.17
N ILE A 20 -4.84 29.07 9.41
CA ILE A 20 -3.44 28.64 9.48
C ILE A 20 -2.58 29.77 8.94
N HIS A 21 -1.89 30.50 9.82
CA HIS A 21 -0.87 31.47 9.44
C HIS A 21 0.45 30.71 9.20
N ILE A 22 0.77 30.45 7.92
CA ILE A 22 2.09 29.94 7.54
C ILE A 22 3.07 31.09 7.62
N THR A 23 3.80 31.19 8.74
CA THR A 23 4.80 32.23 8.98
C THR A 23 6.10 31.98 8.27
N ASP A 24 6.50 30.71 8.13
CA ASP A 24 7.76 30.34 7.50
C ASP A 24 7.54 29.56 6.20
N ARG A 25 8.00 30.13 5.10
CA ARG A 25 8.08 29.43 3.81
C ARG A 25 9.51 28.95 3.61
N THR A 26 9.71 27.66 3.70
CA THR A 26 11.00 27.04 3.33
C THR A 26 11.28 27.28 1.86
N LYS A 27 12.36 28.02 1.56
CA LYS A 27 12.81 28.24 0.18
C LYS A 27 13.51 26.98 -0.32
N VAL A 28 12.93 26.31 -1.32
CA VAL A 28 13.56 25.17 -1.97
C VAL A 28 14.67 25.67 -2.87
N GLU A 29 15.93 25.52 -2.47
CA GLU A 29 17.11 25.98 -3.22
C GLU A 29 17.48 25.00 -4.35
N ASP A 30 17.33 23.70 -4.14
CA ASP A 30 17.64 22.66 -5.11
C ASP A 30 16.38 21.91 -5.56
N LYS A 31 16.04 22.04 -6.85
CA LYS A 31 14.90 21.37 -7.47
C LYS A 31 15.24 20.01 -8.08
N PHE A 32 16.52 19.64 -8.11
CA PHE A 32 16.96 18.40 -8.74
C PHE A 32 16.42 17.13 -8.06
N PRO A 33 16.33 17.02 -6.72
CA PRO A 33 15.70 15.87 -6.08
C PRO A 33 14.23 15.70 -6.49
N THR A 34 13.51 16.82 -6.63
CA THR A 34 12.12 16.79 -7.11
C THR A 34 12.03 16.28 -8.55
N PHE A 35 12.95 16.73 -9.41
CA PHE A 35 13.03 16.23 -10.79
C PHE A 35 13.34 14.73 -10.84
N LEU A 36 14.29 14.24 -10.03
CA LEU A 36 14.61 12.82 -9.91
C LEU A 36 13.39 11.99 -9.48
N LEU A 37 12.66 12.47 -8.49
CA LEU A 37 11.44 11.79 -8.01
C LEU A 37 10.40 11.69 -9.13
N ILE A 38 10.13 12.80 -9.82
CA ILE A 38 9.17 12.84 -10.94
C ILE A 38 9.63 11.90 -12.05
N ALA A 39 10.91 11.95 -12.43
CA ALA A 39 11.48 11.09 -13.47
C ALA A 39 11.35 9.60 -13.11
N THR A 40 11.62 9.23 -11.86
CA THR A 40 11.44 7.87 -11.36
C THR A 40 9.98 7.41 -11.53
N VAL A 41 9.03 8.22 -11.07
CA VAL A 41 7.60 7.90 -11.17
C VAL A 41 7.16 7.77 -12.63
N VAL A 42 7.58 8.70 -13.51
CA VAL A 42 7.26 8.65 -14.93
C VAL A 42 7.83 7.39 -15.59
N CYS A 43 9.09 7.04 -15.29
CA CYS A 43 9.71 5.80 -15.80
C CYS A 43 8.96 4.55 -15.31
N LEU A 44 8.59 4.48 -14.03
CA LEU A 44 7.82 3.36 -13.50
C LEU A 44 6.46 3.23 -14.18
N ILE A 45 5.76 4.36 -14.42
CA ILE A 45 4.50 4.37 -15.16
C ILE A 45 4.71 3.90 -16.60
N ALA A 46 5.70 4.44 -17.31
CA ALA A 46 5.98 4.06 -18.70
C ALA A 46 6.28 2.56 -18.83
N VAL A 47 7.10 2.02 -17.93
CA VAL A 47 7.47 0.61 -17.91
C VAL A 47 6.31 -0.29 -17.44
N SER A 48 5.32 0.24 -16.74
CA SER A 48 4.15 -0.55 -16.32
C SER A 48 3.29 -1.04 -17.50
N PHE A 49 3.36 -0.36 -18.64
CA PHE A 49 2.68 -0.80 -19.87
C PHE A 49 3.35 -2.03 -20.56
N ILE A 50 4.58 -2.40 -20.15
CA ILE A 50 5.27 -3.57 -20.64
C ILE A 50 4.93 -4.77 -19.76
N PRO A 51 4.38 -5.88 -20.29
CA PRO A 51 4.04 -7.06 -19.49
C PRO A 51 5.29 -7.74 -18.92
N TYR A 52 5.13 -8.45 -17.81
CA TYR A 52 6.14 -9.34 -17.29
C TYR A 52 6.20 -10.63 -18.15
N LYS A 53 7.32 -11.34 -18.09
CA LYS A 53 7.52 -12.60 -18.82
C LYS A 53 6.41 -13.63 -18.56
N SER A 54 5.93 -13.71 -17.32
CA SER A 54 4.84 -14.60 -16.91
C SER A 54 3.49 -14.30 -17.57
N ASN A 55 3.27 -13.07 -18.05
CA ASN A 55 2.01 -12.58 -18.60
C ASN A 55 2.12 -12.17 -20.08
N ALA A 56 3.30 -12.34 -20.69
CA ALA A 56 3.52 -11.97 -22.08
C ALA A 56 3.04 -13.10 -23.01
N ALA A 57 2.35 -12.74 -24.09
CA ALA A 57 2.03 -13.66 -25.16
C ALA A 57 3.31 -14.09 -25.93
N GLU A 58 3.23 -15.22 -26.61
CA GLU A 58 4.36 -15.72 -27.42
C GLU A 58 4.80 -14.67 -28.45
N GLY A 59 6.09 -14.32 -28.45
CA GLY A 59 6.65 -13.28 -29.34
C GLY A 59 6.46 -11.83 -28.86
N GLN A 60 5.80 -11.58 -27.74
CA GLN A 60 5.63 -10.23 -27.20
C GLN A 60 6.87 -9.78 -26.41
N PHE A 61 7.24 -8.50 -26.56
CA PHE A 61 8.29 -7.90 -25.74
C PHE A 61 7.86 -7.87 -24.26
N TYR A 62 8.72 -8.37 -23.37
CA TYR A 62 8.46 -8.45 -21.93
C TYR A 62 9.60 -7.86 -21.11
N LYS A 63 9.29 -7.49 -19.87
CA LYS A 63 10.27 -7.00 -18.90
C LYS A 63 10.60 -8.06 -17.83
N PRO A 64 11.85 -8.10 -17.33
CA PRO A 64 12.19 -8.86 -16.13
C PRO A 64 11.48 -8.35 -14.89
N GLU A 65 11.19 -9.21 -13.92
CA GLU A 65 10.49 -8.83 -12.67
C GLU A 65 11.27 -7.80 -11.84
N ILE A 66 12.60 -7.82 -11.93
CA ILE A 66 13.50 -6.90 -11.21
C ILE A 66 13.51 -5.47 -11.79
N THR A 67 12.88 -5.22 -12.94
CA THR A 67 12.98 -3.95 -13.69
C THR A 67 12.61 -2.73 -12.86
N ASN A 68 11.53 -2.82 -12.07
CA ASN A 68 11.10 -1.70 -11.24
C ASN A 68 12.15 -1.34 -10.17
N GLY A 69 12.76 -2.36 -9.56
CA GLY A 69 13.86 -2.17 -8.61
C GLY A 69 15.09 -1.54 -9.27
N LEU A 70 15.45 -1.98 -10.47
CA LEU A 70 16.58 -1.40 -11.22
C LEU A 70 16.35 0.06 -11.58
N ILE A 71 15.13 0.46 -11.94
CA ILE A 71 14.79 1.87 -12.20
C ILE A 71 15.00 2.71 -10.93
N CYS A 72 14.47 2.27 -9.80
CA CYS A 72 14.64 2.97 -8.53
C CYS A 72 16.12 3.11 -8.15
N MET A 73 16.88 2.02 -8.26
CA MET A 73 18.32 2.02 -7.97
C MET A 73 19.11 2.93 -8.92
N PHE A 74 18.76 2.95 -10.21
CA PHE A 74 19.39 3.83 -11.18
C PHE A 74 19.24 5.30 -10.77
N PHE A 75 18.02 5.77 -10.51
CA PHE A 75 17.80 7.16 -10.10
C PHE A 75 18.40 7.49 -8.74
N PHE A 76 18.41 6.53 -7.80
CA PHE A 76 19.10 6.67 -6.53
C PHE A 76 20.60 6.92 -6.74
N PHE A 77 21.27 6.11 -7.56
CA PHE A 77 22.69 6.29 -7.84
C PHE A 77 22.99 7.59 -8.63
N VAL A 78 22.11 8.01 -9.54
CA VAL A 78 22.23 9.31 -10.21
C VAL A 78 22.24 10.45 -9.18
N GLY A 79 21.35 10.38 -8.18
CA GLY A 79 21.34 11.35 -7.07
C GLY A 79 22.62 11.34 -6.26
N ILE A 80 23.09 10.17 -5.85
CA ILE A 80 24.34 10.01 -5.07
C ILE A 80 25.56 10.51 -5.84
N ILE A 81 25.71 10.11 -7.10
CA ILE A 81 26.83 10.50 -7.95
C ILE A 81 26.89 12.04 -8.10
N ARG A 82 25.74 12.67 -8.32
CA ARG A 82 25.67 14.14 -8.39
C ARG A 82 26.16 14.79 -7.11
N GLU A 83 25.71 14.33 -5.94
CA GLU A 83 26.13 14.92 -4.66
C GLU A 83 27.62 14.67 -4.36
N LEU A 84 28.17 13.53 -4.79
CA LEU A 84 29.61 13.27 -4.74
C LEU A 84 30.42 14.27 -5.60
N PHE A 85 29.96 14.58 -6.83
CA PHE A 85 30.60 15.60 -7.68
C PHE A 85 30.51 17.00 -7.06
N ARG A 86 29.46 17.29 -6.31
CA ARG A 86 29.30 18.53 -5.55
C ARG A 86 30.10 18.57 -4.25
N LYS A 87 30.86 17.49 -3.94
CA LYS A 87 31.60 17.31 -2.69
C LYS A 87 30.71 17.40 -1.43
N ASN A 88 29.43 17.13 -1.57
CA ASN A 88 28.45 17.21 -0.49
C ASN A 88 28.35 15.86 0.23
N THR A 89 29.44 15.46 0.86
CA THR A 89 29.58 14.15 1.53
C THR A 89 28.60 13.95 2.69
N GLU A 90 28.14 15.03 3.31
CA GLU A 90 27.15 15.00 4.39
C GLU A 90 25.79 14.49 3.88
N ILE A 91 25.32 14.97 2.73
CA ILE A 91 24.05 14.47 2.14
C ILE A 91 24.17 13.01 1.78
N VAL A 92 25.30 12.60 1.18
CA VAL A 92 25.52 11.18 0.83
C VAL A 92 25.52 10.31 2.08
N LYS A 93 26.21 10.71 3.15
CA LYS A 93 26.26 9.99 4.41
C LYS A 93 24.86 9.88 5.05
N ASN A 94 24.10 10.96 5.02
CA ASN A 94 22.76 10.99 5.56
C ASN A 94 21.79 10.12 4.74
N ALA A 95 21.89 10.12 3.40
CA ALA A 95 21.09 9.24 2.54
C ALA A 95 21.27 7.76 2.90
N PHE A 96 22.48 7.31 3.19
CA PHE A 96 22.73 5.93 3.64
C PHE A 96 22.27 5.67 5.07
N LYS A 97 22.28 6.66 5.96
CA LYS A 97 21.77 6.51 7.33
C LYS A 97 20.24 6.44 7.39
N GLU A 98 19.57 7.08 6.43
CA GLU A 98 18.12 7.10 6.36
C GLU A 98 17.53 5.86 5.68
N ILE A 99 18.38 4.94 5.17
CA ILE A 99 17.90 3.64 4.70
C ILE A 99 17.30 2.88 5.89
N ASP A 100 16.04 2.54 5.77
CA ASP A 100 15.33 1.76 6.79
C ASP A 100 15.70 0.27 6.68
N TYR A 101 16.89 -0.06 7.23
CA TYR A 101 17.39 -1.44 7.28
C TYR A 101 16.46 -2.37 8.05
N TYR A 102 15.75 -1.84 9.05
CA TYR A 102 14.80 -2.63 9.83
C TYR A 102 13.67 -3.14 8.95
N THR A 103 13.05 -2.27 8.15
CA THR A 103 12.01 -2.67 7.20
C THR A 103 12.53 -3.64 6.14
N ILE A 104 13.76 -3.45 5.64
CA ILE A 104 14.35 -4.37 4.65
C ILE A 104 14.54 -5.77 5.25
N ILE A 105 15.10 -5.87 6.46
CA ILE A 105 15.30 -7.15 7.14
C ILE A 105 13.96 -7.80 7.50
N LEU A 106 12.98 -7.01 7.97
CA LEU A 106 11.63 -7.48 8.26
C LEU A 106 10.98 -8.10 7.02
N LEU A 107 11.01 -7.40 5.89
CA LEU A 107 10.42 -7.89 4.63
C LEU A 107 11.15 -9.13 4.13
N THR A 108 12.48 -9.16 4.20
CA THR A 108 13.27 -10.34 3.81
C THR A 108 12.87 -11.55 4.66
N GLY A 109 12.82 -11.40 5.99
CA GLY A 109 12.39 -12.46 6.90
C GLY A 109 10.95 -12.91 6.61
N LEU A 110 10.06 -11.97 6.35
CA LEU A 110 8.68 -12.26 5.99
C LEU A 110 8.58 -13.12 4.72
N PHE A 111 9.30 -12.79 3.65
CA PHE A 111 9.27 -13.58 2.43
C PHE A 111 9.84 -14.99 2.62
N VAL A 112 10.86 -15.16 3.46
CA VAL A 112 11.36 -16.49 3.85
C VAL A 112 10.27 -17.30 4.56
N VAL A 113 9.58 -16.69 5.52
CA VAL A 113 8.47 -17.33 6.26
C VAL A 113 7.32 -17.69 5.31
N ILE A 114 6.91 -16.77 4.42
CA ILE A 114 5.86 -17.04 3.41
C ILE A 114 6.26 -18.20 2.52
N GLY A 115 7.53 -18.25 2.09
CA GLY A 115 8.06 -19.39 1.32
C GLY A 115 7.96 -20.72 2.07
N GLY A 116 8.30 -20.73 3.36
CA GLY A 116 8.15 -21.89 4.24
C GLY A 116 6.68 -22.33 4.39
N ILE A 117 5.79 -21.40 4.67
CA ILE A 117 4.34 -21.63 4.80
C ILE A 117 3.75 -22.19 3.50
N LYS A 118 4.18 -21.66 2.36
CA LYS A 118 3.77 -22.15 1.03
C LYS A 118 4.22 -23.59 0.82
N ASN A 119 5.49 -23.90 1.09
CA ASN A 119 6.02 -25.26 0.93
C ASN A 119 5.37 -26.26 1.89
N ALA A 120 4.91 -25.81 3.07
CA ALA A 120 4.16 -26.62 4.03
C ALA A 120 2.69 -26.84 3.63
N GLY A 121 2.20 -26.28 2.51
CA GLY A 121 0.82 -26.41 2.04
C GLY A 121 -0.22 -25.60 2.84
N VAL A 122 0.22 -24.77 3.78
CA VAL A 122 -0.70 -23.98 4.63
C VAL A 122 -1.45 -22.93 3.80
N ILE A 123 -0.82 -22.38 2.76
CA ILE A 123 -1.46 -21.41 1.84
C ILE A 123 -2.66 -22.08 1.13
N ASP A 124 -2.51 -23.33 0.71
CA ASP A 124 -3.57 -24.10 0.06
C ASP A 124 -4.72 -24.36 1.03
N ILE A 125 -4.42 -24.68 2.29
CA ILE A 125 -5.45 -24.88 3.34
C ILE A 125 -6.25 -23.58 3.54
N ILE A 126 -5.58 -22.43 3.67
CA ILE A 126 -6.24 -21.13 3.85
C ILE A 126 -7.06 -20.77 2.61
N GLY A 127 -6.49 -20.92 1.41
CA GLY A 127 -7.18 -20.63 0.15
C GLY A 127 -8.44 -21.50 -0.04
N ASN A 128 -8.34 -22.80 0.26
CA ASN A 128 -9.46 -23.73 0.20
C ASN A 128 -10.53 -23.39 1.26
N ALA A 129 -10.13 -23.02 2.47
CA ALA A 129 -11.07 -22.62 3.51
C ALA A 129 -11.86 -21.37 3.12
N ILE A 130 -11.18 -20.34 2.61
CA ILE A 130 -11.82 -19.11 2.14
C ILE A 130 -12.74 -19.39 0.94
N SER A 131 -12.31 -20.21 -0.01
CA SER A 131 -13.14 -20.59 -1.18
C SER A 131 -14.42 -21.30 -0.77
N LYS A 132 -14.38 -22.16 0.26
CA LYS A 132 -15.56 -22.87 0.78
C LYS A 132 -16.60 -21.94 1.42
N ILE A 133 -16.20 -20.75 1.89
CA ILE A 133 -17.15 -19.76 2.45
C ILE A 133 -18.15 -19.30 1.36
N GLY A 134 -17.78 -19.36 0.08
CA GLY A 134 -18.70 -19.09 -1.04
C GLY A 134 -19.86 -20.06 -1.17
N GLY A 135 -19.87 -21.13 -0.39
CA GLY A 135 -20.91 -22.17 -0.41
C GLY A 135 -20.78 -23.13 -1.59
N SER A 136 -21.73 -24.08 -1.71
CA SER A 136 -21.77 -25.09 -2.77
C SER A 136 -21.92 -24.52 -4.19
N SER A 137 -22.44 -23.30 -4.31
CA SER A 137 -22.56 -22.55 -5.58
C SER A 137 -21.36 -21.68 -5.92
N GLY A 138 -20.31 -21.68 -5.07
CA GLY A 138 -19.07 -20.93 -5.33
C GLY A 138 -19.27 -19.42 -5.52
N SER A 139 -20.10 -18.78 -4.68
CA SER A 139 -20.44 -17.37 -4.84
C SER A 139 -19.21 -16.47 -4.75
N VAL A 140 -18.76 -15.97 -5.89
CA VAL A 140 -17.63 -15.04 -6.01
C VAL A 140 -17.86 -13.78 -5.17
N PHE A 141 -19.09 -13.28 -5.11
CA PHE A 141 -19.44 -12.11 -4.33
C PHE A 141 -19.20 -12.29 -2.83
N ILE A 142 -19.56 -13.45 -2.29
CA ILE A 142 -19.36 -13.75 -0.86
C ILE A 142 -17.85 -13.80 -0.55
N VAL A 143 -17.08 -14.52 -1.36
CA VAL A 143 -15.64 -14.64 -1.17
C VAL A 143 -14.94 -13.29 -1.32
N TYR A 144 -15.32 -12.52 -2.33
CA TYR A 144 -14.84 -11.14 -2.51
C TYR A 144 -15.14 -10.27 -1.28
N THR A 145 -16.37 -10.33 -0.78
CA THR A 145 -16.79 -9.57 0.42
C THR A 145 -15.95 -9.95 1.63
N VAL A 146 -15.76 -11.25 1.85
CA VAL A 146 -14.91 -11.76 2.94
C VAL A 146 -13.48 -11.26 2.80
N ILE A 147 -12.87 -11.35 1.60
CA ILE A 147 -11.50 -10.86 1.37
C ILE A 147 -11.40 -9.38 1.70
N VAL A 148 -12.30 -8.53 1.19
CA VAL A 148 -12.25 -7.08 1.44
C VAL A 148 -12.37 -6.77 2.92
N TRP A 149 -13.43 -7.26 3.58
CA TRP A 149 -13.72 -6.88 4.97
C TRP A 149 -12.76 -7.51 5.97
N MET A 150 -12.33 -8.76 5.76
CA MET A 150 -11.25 -9.33 6.56
C MET A 150 -9.94 -8.54 6.39
N SER A 151 -9.63 -8.11 5.17
CA SER A 151 -8.46 -7.26 4.92
C SER A 151 -8.54 -5.93 5.67
N VAL A 152 -9.72 -5.31 5.71
CA VAL A 152 -9.95 -4.07 6.48
C VAL A 152 -9.70 -4.30 7.97
N ILE A 153 -10.25 -5.37 8.53
CA ILE A 153 -10.16 -5.66 9.96
C ILE A 153 -8.72 -6.03 10.34
N LEU A 154 -8.10 -6.93 9.59
CA LEU A 154 -6.74 -7.40 9.92
C LEU A 154 -5.71 -6.30 9.73
N SER A 155 -5.82 -5.50 8.66
CA SER A 155 -4.91 -4.37 8.41
C SER A 155 -5.09 -3.22 9.40
N ALA A 156 -6.19 -3.18 10.16
CA ALA A 156 -6.34 -2.22 11.26
C ALA A 156 -5.35 -2.47 12.42
N PHE A 157 -4.81 -3.68 12.53
CA PHE A 157 -3.92 -4.11 13.64
C PHE A 157 -2.57 -4.63 13.17
N ILE A 158 -2.49 -5.09 11.92
CA ILE A 158 -1.29 -5.61 11.29
C ILE A 158 -0.91 -4.64 10.18
N ASP A 159 0.36 -4.26 10.09
CA ASP A 159 0.84 -3.40 8.99
C ASP A 159 0.42 -3.98 7.63
N ASN A 160 -0.04 -3.12 6.75
CA ASN A 160 -0.61 -3.48 5.46
C ASN A 160 0.39 -4.21 4.53
N ILE A 161 1.70 -3.93 4.64
CA ILE A 161 2.72 -4.55 3.79
C ILE A 161 2.83 -6.06 4.04
N PRO A 162 3.14 -6.54 5.26
CA PRO A 162 3.23 -7.97 5.54
C PRO A 162 1.92 -8.72 5.30
N TYR A 163 0.79 -8.12 5.66
CA TYR A 163 -0.52 -8.71 5.43
C TYR A 163 -0.79 -8.91 3.93
N THR A 164 -0.60 -7.86 3.14
CA THR A 164 -0.82 -7.91 1.68
C THR A 164 0.10 -8.93 1.02
N ALA A 165 1.40 -8.95 1.38
CA ALA A 165 2.36 -9.89 0.82
C ALA A 165 1.96 -11.36 1.07
N THR A 166 1.44 -11.66 2.26
CA THR A 166 0.93 -13.00 2.58
C THR A 166 -0.30 -13.34 1.75
N MET A 167 -1.28 -12.45 1.70
CA MET A 167 -2.54 -12.69 0.99
C MET A 167 -2.37 -12.75 -0.53
N LEU A 168 -1.39 -12.06 -1.10
CA LEU A 168 -1.05 -12.21 -2.52
C LEU A 168 -0.68 -13.65 -2.92
N SER A 169 -0.17 -14.45 -1.97
CA SER A 169 0.13 -15.86 -2.21
C SER A 169 -1.12 -16.75 -2.09
N VAL A 170 -2.14 -16.32 -1.35
CA VAL A 170 -3.40 -17.07 -1.12
C VAL A 170 -4.41 -16.86 -2.26
N ILE A 171 -4.49 -15.64 -2.80
CA ILE A 171 -5.47 -15.29 -3.85
C ILE A 171 -5.44 -16.20 -5.08
N PRO A 172 -4.28 -16.61 -5.64
CA PRO A 172 -4.25 -17.52 -6.78
C PRO A 172 -4.94 -18.85 -6.51
N VAL A 173 -4.79 -19.40 -5.30
CA VAL A 173 -5.48 -20.65 -4.90
C VAL A 173 -6.98 -20.45 -4.87
N ILE A 174 -7.46 -19.33 -4.32
CA ILE A 174 -8.88 -18.99 -4.29
C ILE A 174 -9.43 -18.84 -5.71
N ALA A 175 -8.70 -18.12 -6.58
CA ALA A 175 -9.13 -17.87 -7.95
C ALA A 175 -9.24 -19.16 -8.77
N VAL A 176 -8.28 -20.09 -8.63
CA VAL A 176 -8.30 -21.41 -9.26
C VAL A 176 -9.51 -22.20 -8.78
N ASN A 177 -9.78 -22.22 -7.46
CA ASN A 177 -10.90 -22.96 -6.88
C ASN A 177 -12.27 -22.41 -7.34
N LEU A 178 -12.36 -21.11 -7.61
CA LEU A 178 -13.59 -20.47 -8.08
C LEU A 178 -13.69 -20.42 -9.62
N GLY A 179 -12.63 -20.78 -10.34
CA GLY A 179 -12.58 -20.73 -11.80
C GLY A 179 -12.67 -19.32 -12.39
N ILE A 180 -12.09 -18.31 -11.70
CA ILE A 180 -12.19 -16.90 -12.08
C ILE A 180 -10.81 -16.25 -12.28
N ASP A 181 -10.80 -15.10 -12.97
CA ASP A 181 -9.61 -14.21 -13.01
C ASP A 181 -9.36 -13.63 -11.59
N PRO A 182 -8.13 -13.75 -11.04
CA PRO A 182 -7.79 -13.25 -9.71
C PRO A 182 -7.88 -11.74 -9.53
N LYS A 183 -7.99 -10.95 -10.60
CA LYS A 183 -7.94 -9.48 -10.57
C LYS A 183 -8.90 -8.85 -9.57
N ILE A 184 -10.16 -9.31 -9.56
CA ILE A 184 -11.16 -8.78 -8.63
C ILE A 184 -10.74 -8.98 -7.17
N MET A 185 -10.14 -10.14 -6.86
CA MET A 185 -9.67 -10.47 -5.50
C MET A 185 -8.44 -9.65 -5.14
N TYR A 186 -7.51 -9.43 -6.08
CA TYR A 186 -6.36 -8.56 -5.87
C TYR A 186 -6.77 -7.11 -5.61
N TYR A 187 -7.68 -6.56 -6.40
CA TYR A 187 -8.17 -5.19 -6.17
C TYR A 187 -8.95 -5.09 -4.86
N GLY A 188 -9.74 -6.10 -4.52
CA GLY A 188 -10.44 -6.17 -3.23
C GLY A 188 -9.46 -6.22 -2.05
N LEU A 189 -8.45 -7.08 -2.11
CA LEU A 189 -7.38 -7.16 -1.12
C LEU A 189 -6.69 -5.80 -0.93
N LEU A 190 -6.24 -5.18 -2.03
CA LEU A 190 -5.54 -3.89 -1.98
C LEU A 190 -6.43 -2.79 -1.40
N CYS A 191 -7.71 -2.75 -1.80
CA CYS A 191 -8.67 -1.80 -1.25
C CYS A 191 -8.83 -1.99 0.27
N GLY A 192 -9.06 -3.23 0.72
CA GLY A 192 -9.25 -3.54 2.13
C GLY A 192 -7.99 -3.31 2.96
N ALA A 193 -6.86 -3.84 2.52
CA ALA A 193 -5.60 -3.75 3.26
C ALA A 193 -5.06 -2.32 3.37
N THR A 194 -5.03 -1.57 2.27
CA THR A 194 -4.47 -0.21 2.29
C THR A 194 -5.36 0.80 3.03
N LEU A 195 -6.67 0.66 2.92
CA LEU A 195 -7.59 1.56 3.61
C LEU A 195 -7.81 1.15 5.07
N GLY A 196 -7.81 -0.17 5.37
CA GLY A 196 -8.01 -0.70 6.71
C GLY A 196 -6.99 -0.21 7.73
N GLY A 197 -5.75 -0.02 7.31
CA GLY A 197 -4.69 0.54 8.15
C GLY A 197 -5.02 1.92 8.75
N ASN A 198 -5.95 2.67 8.17
CA ASN A 198 -6.36 3.97 8.69
C ASN A 198 -7.44 3.89 9.80
N LEU A 199 -7.94 2.69 10.13
CA LEU A 199 -8.94 2.52 11.22
C LEU A 199 -8.34 2.80 12.59
N THR A 200 -7.09 2.39 12.82
CA THR A 200 -6.44 2.51 14.11
C THR A 200 -5.12 3.28 14.02
N PRO A 201 -4.63 3.83 15.14
CA PRO A 201 -3.32 4.49 15.19
C PRO A 201 -2.14 3.58 14.81
N ILE A 202 -2.29 2.27 15.00
CA ILE A 202 -1.21 1.28 14.83
C ILE A 202 -1.33 0.50 13.52
N GLY A 203 -2.42 0.66 12.77
CA GLY A 203 -2.68 -0.10 11.54
C GLY A 203 -1.75 0.25 10.37
N ALA A 204 -1.02 1.36 10.45
CA ALA A 204 -0.02 1.72 9.46
C ALA A 204 1.14 2.46 10.13
N SER A 205 2.36 2.18 9.69
CA SER A 205 3.58 2.86 10.18
C SER A 205 3.53 4.39 9.98
N ALA A 206 2.88 4.87 8.92
CA ALA A 206 2.65 6.30 8.68
C ALA A 206 1.80 6.97 9.78
N ASN A 207 0.79 6.27 10.33
CA ASN A 207 -0.03 6.79 11.43
C ASN A 207 0.81 6.94 12.70
N ILE A 208 1.62 5.92 13.01
CA ILE A 208 2.51 5.94 14.17
C ILE A 208 3.50 7.10 14.07
N ALA A 209 4.11 7.28 12.90
CA ALA A 209 5.04 8.37 12.64
C ALA A 209 4.35 9.74 12.77
N GLY A 210 3.16 9.93 12.18
CA GLY A 210 2.40 11.17 12.27
C GLY A 210 2.00 11.52 13.70
N ILE A 211 1.51 10.55 14.46
CA ILE A 211 1.18 10.73 15.89
C ILE A 211 2.45 11.02 16.70
N GLY A 212 3.57 10.38 16.37
CA GLY A 212 4.85 10.62 17.00
C GLY A 212 5.35 12.06 16.81
N ILE A 213 5.16 12.63 15.62
CA ILE A 213 5.49 14.04 15.32
C ILE A 213 4.60 14.97 16.16
N LEU A 214 3.27 14.75 16.15
CA LEU A 214 2.35 15.56 16.94
C LEU A 214 2.68 15.53 18.43
N ARG A 215 3.08 14.38 18.96
CA ARG A 215 3.49 14.25 20.37
C ARG A 215 4.76 15.06 20.66
N LYS A 216 5.73 15.09 19.73
CA LYS A 216 6.94 15.93 19.89
C LYS A 216 6.62 17.42 19.93
N GLU A 217 5.58 17.84 19.22
CA GLU A 217 5.05 19.21 19.23
C GLU A 217 4.10 19.50 20.42
N GLY A 218 4.00 18.60 21.38
CA GLY A 218 3.19 18.76 22.58
C GLY A 218 1.71 18.38 22.43
N HIS A 219 1.31 17.80 21.32
CA HIS A 219 -0.07 17.37 21.06
C HIS A 219 -0.25 15.88 21.28
N GLU A 220 -0.94 15.49 22.34
CA GLU A 220 -1.30 14.09 22.58
C GLU A 220 -2.54 13.67 21.80
N VAL A 221 -2.40 12.72 20.90
CA VAL A 221 -3.51 12.12 20.15
C VAL A 221 -3.88 10.77 20.80
N LYS A 222 -5.02 10.72 21.47
CA LYS A 222 -5.57 9.47 22.02
C LYS A 222 -6.08 8.58 20.89
N ALA A 223 -5.97 7.25 21.07
CA ALA A 223 -6.47 6.29 20.10
C ALA A 223 -7.95 6.50 19.75
N THR A 224 -8.78 6.81 20.76
CA THR A 224 -10.20 7.12 20.59
C THR A 224 -10.44 8.36 19.73
N THR A 225 -9.61 9.39 19.88
CA THR A 225 -9.67 10.61 19.05
C THR A 225 -9.31 10.30 17.62
N PHE A 226 -8.23 9.53 17.39
CA PHE A 226 -7.83 9.09 16.05
C PHE A 226 -8.95 8.28 15.39
N MET A 227 -9.48 7.26 16.07
CA MET A 227 -10.55 6.39 15.55
C MET A 227 -11.85 7.14 15.28
N LYS A 228 -12.18 8.17 16.06
CA LYS A 228 -13.36 9.02 15.83
C LYS A 228 -13.36 9.64 14.43
N TYR A 229 -12.18 9.98 13.91
CA TYR A 229 -12.01 10.53 12.56
C TYR A 229 -11.66 9.44 11.55
N GLY A 230 -10.80 8.50 11.91
CA GLY A 230 -10.31 7.44 11.03
C GLY A 230 -11.40 6.47 10.60
N VAL A 231 -12.27 6.03 11.52
CA VAL A 231 -13.30 5.03 11.23
C VAL A 231 -14.30 5.52 10.18
N PRO A 232 -15.01 6.65 10.33
CA PRO A 232 -15.98 7.08 9.32
C PRO A 232 -15.33 7.40 7.98
N PHE A 233 -14.13 7.98 7.99
CA PHE A 233 -13.36 8.23 6.76
C PHE A 233 -13.00 6.94 6.04
N THR A 234 -12.48 5.96 6.76
CA THR A 234 -12.07 4.66 6.21
C THR A 234 -13.27 3.88 5.70
N LEU A 235 -14.35 3.79 6.47
CA LEU A 235 -15.56 3.08 6.05
C LEU A 235 -16.14 3.68 4.76
N ALA A 236 -16.24 5.00 4.67
CA ALA A 236 -16.71 5.65 3.45
C ALA A 236 -15.82 5.34 2.24
N ALA A 237 -14.48 5.31 2.44
CA ALA A 237 -13.54 4.98 1.40
C ALA A 237 -13.63 3.51 0.97
N VAL A 238 -13.70 2.60 1.95
CA VAL A 238 -13.79 1.14 1.71
C VAL A 238 -15.10 0.80 1.01
N ILE A 239 -16.24 1.27 1.49
CA ILE A 239 -17.55 0.99 0.87
C ILE A 239 -17.56 1.48 -0.58
N THR A 240 -17.04 2.69 -0.83
CA THR A 240 -16.96 3.21 -2.20
C THR A 240 -16.05 2.34 -3.07
N GLY A 241 -14.86 1.97 -2.60
CA GLY A 241 -13.92 1.10 -3.32
C GLY A 241 -14.50 -0.30 -3.55
N TYR A 242 -15.09 -0.89 -2.52
CA TYR A 242 -15.74 -2.20 -2.56
C TYR A 242 -16.83 -2.27 -3.65
N LEU A 243 -17.73 -1.29 -3.68
CA LEU A 243 -18.79 -1.26 -4.68
C LEU A 243 -18.24 -1.02 -6.08
N LEU A 244 -17.34 -0.03 -6.26
CA LEU A 244 -16.78 0.27 -7.57
C LEU A 244 -15.99 -0.92 -8.15
N ILE A 245 -15.14 -1.57 -7.35
CA ILE A 245 -14.37 -2.74 -7.81
C ILE A 245 -15.31 -3.86 -8.21
N TRP A 246 -16.35 -4.12 -7.40
CA TRP A 246 -17.32 -5.14 -7.74
C TRP A 246 -18.04 -4.84 -9.07
N PHE A 247 -18.58 -3.63 -9.24
CA PHE A 247 -19.34 -3.30 -10.46
C PHE A 247 -18.49 -3.27 -11.72
N ILE A 248 -17.19 -2.93 -11.61
CA ILE A 248 -16.29 -2.85 -12.77
C ILE A 248 -15.70 -4.21 -13.14
N TRP A 249 -15.39 -5.06 -12.13
CA TRP A 249 -14.59 -6.28 -12.31
C TRP A 249 -15.34 -7.58 -11.96
N LYS A 250 -16.65 -7.51 -11.66
CA LYS A 250 -17.43 -8.74 -11.43
C LYS A 250 -17.33 -9.67 -12.65
N PRO A 251 -17.15 -10.98 -12.44
CA PRO A 251 -17.10 -11.98 -13.52
C PRO A 251 -18.42 -12.09 -14.26
#